data_f583bc938851c28b3dd042797dfd7fc5
#
_entry.id   f583bc938851c28b3dd042797dfd7fc5
#
_cell.length_a   1.000
_cell.length_b   1.000
_cell.length_c   1.000
_cell.angle_alpha   90.00
_cell.angle_beta   90.00
_cell.angle_gamma   90.00
#
_symmetry.space_group_name_H-M   'P 1'
#
loop_
_entity.id
_entity.type
_entity.pdbx_description
1 polymer ?
#
loop_
_entity_poly.entity_id
_entity_poly.type
_entity_poly.pdbx_seq_one_letter_code
_entity_poly.pdbx_strand_id
1 'polypeptide(L)'
;MSIEENKALVRHVVELWNKRDMEGFFKLCAPKYIEHLPTGDVTLEQLKQFAPRFFATFPDIHITIKDMVAEGDKVSVLVNWRATHRSEYLGIPATGKKIDITVAMLIKISDGKWVEFWNVTDIQLAQQLGVIPRQ
;
A
#
# COMPACT_ATOMS: atom_id res chain seq x y z
N MET A 1 -22.71 -2.90 -0.69
CA MET A 1 -22.00 -3.63 -1.77
C MET A 1 -21.77 -5.07 -1.34
N SER A 2 -21.71 -5.97 -2.30
CA SER A 2 -21.44 -7.37 -2.03
C SER A 2 -19.97 -7.61 -1.71
N ILE A 3 -19.69 -8.77 -1.13
CA ILE A 3 -18.31 -9.22 -0.88
C ILE A 3 -17.52 -9.26 -2.20
N GLU A 4 -18.12 -9.77 -3.27
CA GLU A 4 -17.44 -9.85 -4.58
C GLU A 4 -17.15 -8.47 -5.17
N GLU A 5 -18.06 -7.51 -4.99
CA GLU A 5 -17.83 -6.14 -5.44
C GLU A 5 -16.70 -5.47 -4.64
N ASN A 6 -16.63 -5.73 -3.32
CA ASN A 6 -15.55 -5.21 -2.48
C ASN A 6 -14.20 -5.80 -2.88
N LYS A 7 -14.14 -7.11 -3.17
CA LYS A 7 -12.91 -7.73 -3.68
C LYS A 7 -12.51 -7.15 -5.04
N ALA A 8 -13.47 -6.92 -5.93
CA ALA A 8 -13.21 -6.32 -7.23
C ALA A 8 -12.64 -4.91 -7.09
N LEU A 9 -13.13 -4.14 -6.13
CA LEU A 9 -12.58 -2.80 -5.83
C LEU A 9 -11.12 -2.88 -5.41
N VAL A 10 -10.76 -3.83 -4.55
CA VAL A 10 -9.37 -4.01 -4.12
C VAL A 10 -8.48 -4.38 -5.31
N ARG A 11 -8.91 -5.27 -6.18
CA ARG A 11 -8.15 -5.62 -7.39
C ARG A 11 -7.94 -4.40 -8.28
N HIS A 12 -8.98 -3.60 -8.44
CA HIS A 12 -8.91 -2.37 -9.24
C HIS A 12 -7.93 -1.36 -8.65
N VAL A 13 -7.95 -1.17 -7.33
CA VAL A 13 -7.01 -0.26 -6.66
C VAL A 13 -5.56 -0.72 -6.84
N VAL A 14 -5.29 -2.01 -6.75
CA VAL A 14 -3.94 -2.54 -7.01
C VAL A 14 -3.51 -2.22 -8.45
N GLU A 15 -4.40 -2.37 -9.42
CA GLU A 15 -4.11 -1.99 -10.80
C GLU A 15 -3.79 -0.51 -10.94
N LEU A 16 -4.55 0.36 -10.26
CA LEU A 16 -4.31 1.80 -10.30
C LEU A 16 -2.92 2.15 -9.75
N TRP A 17 -2.53 1.54 -8.63
CA TRP A 17 -1.20 1.73 -8.06
C TRP A 17 -0.10 1.24 -9.01
N ASN A 18 -0.28 0.08 -9.65
CA ASN A 18 0.69 -0.45 -10.60
C ASN A 18 0.82 0.46 -11.83
N LYS A 19 -0.24 1.14 -12.22
CA LYS A 19 -0.25 2.09 -13.34
C LYS A 19 0.17 3.50 -12.93
N ARG A 20 0.40 3.75 -11.65
CA ARG A 20 0.67 5.08 -11.08
C ARG A 20 -0.51 6.05 -11.27
N ASP A 21 -1.73 5.54 -11.39
CA ASP A 21 -2.93 6.37 -11.51
C ASP A 21 -3.44 6.75 -10.13
N MET A 22 -2.76 7.68 -9.50
CA MET A 22 -3.10 8.12 -8.15
C MET A 22 -4.38 8.94 -8.13
N GLU A 23 -4.63 9.72 -9.15
CA GLU A 23 -5.87 10.48 -9.26
C GLU A 23 -7.08 9.55 -9.26
N GLY A 24 -7.01 8.44 -10.01
CA GLY A 24 -8.04 7.40 -10.00
C GLY A 24 -8.25 6.80 -8.62
N PHE A 25 -7.16 6.51 -7.90
CA PHE A 25 -7.25 5.98 -6.54
C PHE A 25 -7.86 6.99 -5.56
N PHE A 26 -7.43 8.25 -5.61
CA PHE A 26 -7.93 9.27 -4.68
C PHE A 26 -9.45 9.49 -4.85
N LYS A 27 -9.98 9.34 -6.04
CA LYS A 27 -11.42 9.41 -6.28
C LYS A 27 -12.19 8.27 -5.60
N LEU A 28 -11.54 7.14 -5.36
CA LEU A 28 -12.12 5.98 -4.68
C LEU A 28 -11.97 6.05 -3.16
N CYS A 29 -11.18 6.99 -2.65
CA CYS A 29 -11.03 7.18 -1.22
C CYS A 29 -12.14 8.07 -0.67
N ALA A 30 -12.68 7.70 0.50
CA ALA A 30 -13.63 8.56 1.20
C ALA A 30 -12.91 9.82 1.71
N PRO A 31 -13.62 10.96 1.86
CA PRO A 31 -13.00 12.17 2.41
C PRO A 31 -12.36 11.97 3.78
N LYS A 32 -12.92 11.09 4.60
CA LYS A 32 -12.42 10.76 5.94
C LYS A 32 -11.44 9.60 5.97
N TYR A 33 -10.88 9.24 4.81
CA TYR A 33 -9.92 8.15 4.69
C TYR A 33 -8.78 8.27 5.72
N ILE A 34 -8.44 7.16 6.34
CA ILE A 34 -7.28 7.04 7.22
C ILE A 34 -6.55 5.74 6.93
N GLU A 35 -5.24 5.83 6.76
CA GLU A 35 -4.35 4.68 6.68
C GLU A 35 -3.59 4.56 8.00
N HIS A 36 -3.64 3.37 8.61
CA HIS A 36 -2.91 3.08 9.84
C HIS A 36 -1.62 2.36 9.49
N LEU A 37 -0.51 3.05 9.68
CA LEU A 37 0.83 2.48 9.54
C LEU A 37 1.41 2.22 10.93
N PRO A 38 2.39 1.31 11.07
CA PRO A 38 3.09 1.15 12.35
C PRO A 38 3.71 2.44 12.88
N THR A 39 4.06 3.37 11.98
CA THR A 39 4.68 4.64 12.31
C THR A 39 3.68 5.75 12.63
N GLY A 40 2.39 5.52 12.44
CA GLY A 40 1.33 6.49 12.71
C GLY A 40 0.28 6.55 11.62
N ASP A 41 -0.76 7.34 11.86
CA ASP A 41 -1.90 7.46 10.94
C ASP A 41 -1.60 8.48 9.83
N VAL A 42 -2.11 8.19 8.64
CA VAL A 42 -1.97 9.03 7.45
C VAL A 42 -3.37 9.37 6.92
N THR A 43 -3.66 10.66 6.82
CA THR A 43 -4.90 11.16 6.22
C THR A 43 -4.81 11.14 4.70
N LEU A 44 -5.95 11.33 4.02
CA LEU A 44 -5.96 11.39 2.55
C LEU A 44 -5.06 12.53 2.04
N GLU A 45 -5.08 13.70 2.67
CA GLU A 45 -4.24 14.83 2.27
C GLU A 45 -2.74 14.51 2.43
N GLN A 46 -2.39 13.84 3.53
CA GLN A 46 -1.01 13.40 3.74
C GLN A 46 -0.59 12.35 2.71
N LEU A 47 -1.49 11.42 2.37
CA LEU A 47 -1.23 10.42 1.33
C LEU A 47 -0.98 11.08 -0.02
N LYS A 48 -1.76 12.10 -0.39
CA LYS A 48 -1.56 12.85 -1.62
C LYS A 48 -0.18 13.51 -1.69
N GLN A 49 0.32 13.99 -0.55
CA GLN A 49 1.67 14.57 -0.46
C GLN A 49 2.75 13.49 -0.47
N PHE A 50 2.49 12.34 0.14
CA PHE A 50 3.45 11.25 0.26
C PHE A 50 3.63 10.45 -1.05
N ALA A 51 2.55 10.24 -1.81
CA ALA A 51 2.57 9.34 -2.97
C ALA A 51 3.66 9.67 -4.00
N PRO A 52 3.90 10.94 -4.39
CA PRO A 52 4.97 11.24 -5.34
C PRO A 52 6.35 10.82 -4.84
N ARG A 53 6.62 10.99 -3.53
CA ARG A 53 7.89 10.58 -2.92
C ARG A 53 8.01 9.06 -2.87
N PHE A 54 6.91 8.36 -2.60
CA PHE A 54 6.89 6.91 -2.61
C PHE A 54 7.27 6.36 -3.99
N PHE A 55 6.70 6.91 -5.06
CA PHE A 55 7.03 6.49 -6.42
C PHE A 55 8.40 6.95 -6.89
N ALA A 56 8.94 8.03 -6.33
CA ALA A 56 10.34 8.41 -6.56
C ALA A 56 11.29 7.42 -5.87
N THR A 57 10.90 6.92 -4.69
CA THR A 57 11.70 5.94 -3.94
C THR A 57 11.68 4.57 -4.61
N PHE A 58 10.52 4.13 -5.08
CA PHE A 58 10.31 2.83 -5.69
C PHE A 58 9.67 2.99 -7.07
N PRO A 59 10.40 3.53 -8.06
CA PRO A 59 9.80 3.88 -9.37
C PRO A 59 9.32 2.66 -10.17
N ASP A 60 9.86 1.49 -9.90
CA ASP A 60 9.52 0.24 -10.56
C ASP A 60 8.60 -0.65 -9.71
N ILE A 61 7.95 -0.10 -8.69
CA ILE A 61 7.11 -0.93 -7.80
C ILE A 61 6.03 -1.66 -8.60
N HIS A 62 5.91 -2.94 -8.31
CA HIS A 62 4.85 -3.79 -8.82
C HIS A 62 4.23 -4.57 -7.67
N ILE A 63 2.90 -4.49 -7.57
CA ILE A 63 2.12 -5.10 -6.50
C ILE A 63 1.35 -6.28 -7.10
N THR A 64 1.49 -7.46 -6.48
CA THR A 64 0.79 -8.67 -6.89
C THR A 64 -0.07 -9.17 -5.73
N ILE A 65 -1.35 -9.40 -5.97
CA ILE A 65 -2.24 -10.00 -4.96
C ILE A 65 -1.92 -11.48 -4.87
N LYS A 66 -1.61 -11.96 -3.66
CA LYS A 66 -1.33 -13.37 -3.39
C LYS A 66 -2.56 -14.11 -2.89
N ASP A 67 -3.34 -13.47 -2.03
CA ASP A 67 -4.55 -14.05 -1.46
C ASP A 67 -5.46 -12.95 -0.95
N MET A 68 -6.76 -13.23 -0.89
CA MET A 68 -7.74 -12.22 -0.48
C MET A 68 -8.98 -12.90 0.07
N VAL A 69 -9.42 -12.45 1.25
CA VAL A 69 -10.67 -12.87 1.86
C VAL A 69 -11.47 -11.64 2.26
N ALA A 70 -12.79 -11.76 2.28
CA ALA A 70 -13.65 -10.64 2.62
C ALA A 70 -14.85 -11.09 3.43
N GLU A 71 -15.28 -10.24 4.35
CA GLU A 71 -16.47 -10.44 5.15
C GLU A 71 -17.06 -9.08 5.53
N GLY A 72 -18.36 -8.92 5.35
CA GLY A 72 -19.03 -7.66 5.63
C GLY A 72 -18.46 -6.53 4.79
N ASP A 73 -18.00 -5.47 5.44
CA ASP A 73 -17.43 -4.29 4.79
C ASP A 73 -15.88 -4.30 4.76
N LYS A 74 -15.26 -5.43 5.10
CA LYS A 74 -13.80 -5.54 5.19
C LYS A 74 -13.24 -6.55 4.22
N VAL A 75 -12.05 -6.23 3.69
CA VAL A 75 -11.25 -7.11 2.84
C VAL A 75 -9.87 -7.24 3.45
N SER A 76 -9.44 -8.48 3.67
CA SER A 76 -8.07 -8.78 4.08
C SER A 76 -7.33 -9.30 2.87
N VAL A 77 -6.16 -8.74 2.59
CA VAL A 77 -5.39 -9.09 1.39
C VAL A 77 -3.92 -9.24 1.71
N LEU A 78 -3.31 -10.28 1.16
CA LEU A 78 -1.86 -10.44 1.13
C LEU A 78 -1.38 -10.05 -0.26
N VAL A 79 -0.43 -9.13 -0.30
CA VAL A 79 0.20 -8.71 -1.56
C VAL A 79 1.70 -8.90 -1.48
N ASN A 80 2.33 -9.01 -2.64
CA ASN A 80 3.76 -8.98 -2.79
C ASN A 80 4.15 -7.63 -3.41
N TRP A 81 5.16 -6.97 -2.84
CA TRP A 81 5.76 -5.76 -3.39
C TRP A 81 7.15 -6.09 -3.91
N ARG A 82 7.40 -5.77 -5.18
CA ARG A 82 8.72 -5.82 -5.78
C ARG A 82 9.10 -4.45 -6.28
N ALA A 83 10.29 -3.99 -5.92
CA ALA A 83 10.76 -2.67 -6.29
C ALA A 83 12.26 -2.56 -6.13
N THR A 84 12.81 -1.43 -6.60
CA THR A 84 14.20 -1.06 -6.36
C THR A 84 14.24 0.25 -5.58
N HIS A 85 15.06 0.31 -4.53
CA HIS A 85 15.19 1.47 -3.67
C HIS A 85 16.08 2.53 -4.34
N ARG A 86 15.47 3.58 -4.91
CA ARG A 86 16.16 4.57 -5.75
C ARG A 86 16.28 5.95 -5.13
N SER A 87 15.60 6.22 -4.00
CA SER A 87 15.62 7.51 -3.33
C SER A 87 15.49 7.32 -1.84
N GLU A 88 15.71 8.37 -1.06
CA GLU A 88 15.60 8.29 0.40
C GLU A 88 14.20 7.83 0.83
N TYR A 89 14.15 6.94 1.84
CA TYR A 89 12.90 6.43 2.41
C TYR A 89 13.06 6.36 3.94
N LEU A 90 12.23 7.11 4.66
CA LEU A 90 12.23 7.17 6.12
C LEU A 90 13.63 7.43 6.71
N GLY A 91 14.38 8.36 6.11
CA GLY A 91 15.74 8.68 6.54
C GLY A 91 16.83 7.75 6.01
N ILE A 92 16.47 6.70 5.26
CA ILE A 92 17.42 5.76 4.68
C ILE A 92 17.81 6.24 3.29
N PRO A 93 19.08 6.58 3.03
CA PRO A 93 19.53 7.00 1.70
C PRO A 93 19.29 5.90 0.66
N ALA A 94 19.22 6.28 -0.61
CA ALA A 94 19.04 5.33 -1.71
C ALA A 94 20.13 4.24 -1.66
N THR A 95 19.70 2.97 -1.60
CA THR A 95 20.62 1.82 -1.53
C THR A 95 20.81 1.13 -2.87
N GLY A 96 19.91 1.35 -3.83
CA GLY A 96 19.88 0.61 -5.09
C GLY A 96 19.47 -0.85 -4.93
N LYS A 97 19.12 -1.28 -3.72
CA LYS A 97 18.74 -2.67 -3.45
C LYS A 97 17.35 -2.98 -3.95
N LYS A 98 17.16 -4.22 -4.42
CA LYS A 98 15.84 -4.73 -4.77
C LYS A 98 15.14 -5.23 -3.52
N ILE A 99 13.84 -4.93 -3.42
CA ILE A 99 12.99 -5.46 -2.37
C ILE A 99 11.97 -6.44 -2.95
N ASP A 100 11.63 -7.44 -2.16
CA ASP A 100 10.59 -8.41 -2.46
C ASP A 100 9.97 -8.78 -1.13
N ILE A 101 8.85 -8.13 -0.79
CA ILE A 101 8.25 -8.27 0.53
C ILE A 101 6.79 -8.69 0.43
N THR A 102 6.32 -9.34 1.49
CA THR A 102 4.91 -9.66 1.67
C THR A 102 4.30 -8.62 2.60
N VAL A 103 3.20 -8.02 2.16
CA VAL A 103 2.48 -7.00 2.91
C VAL A 103 1.09 -7.51 3.22
N ALA A 104 0.71 -7.43 4.49
CA ALA A 104 -0.64 -7.76 4.96
C ALA A 104 -1.43 -6.47 5.10
N MET A 105 -2.63 -6.45 4.54
CA MET A 105 -3.51 -5.28 4.58
C MET A 105 -4.91 -5.67 5.00
N LEU A 106 -5.56 -4.80 5.77
CA LEU A 106 -6.98 -4.89 6.08
C LEU A 106 -7.64 -3.58 5.63
N ILE A 107 -8.68 -3.69 4.81
CA ILE A 107 -9.31 -2.54 4.18
C ILE A 107 -10.79 -2.51 4.54
N LYS A 108 -11.27 -1.37 5.00
CA LYS A 108 -12.70 -1.13 5.20
C LYS A 108 -13.24 -0.34 4.02
N ILE A 109 -14.32 -0.85 3.44
CA ILE A 109 -14.98 -0.26 2.28
C ILE A 109 -16.42 0.06 2.66
N SER A 110 -16.89 1.28 2.34
CA SER A 110 -18.25 1.69 2.58
C SER A 110 -18.74 2.47 1.37
N ASP A 111 -19.90 2.11 0.84
CA ASP A 111 -20.53 2.76 -0.32
C ASP A 111 -19.57 2.88 -1.52
N GLY A 112 -18.82 1.82 -1.78
CA GLY A 112 -17.87 1.79 -2.89
C GLY A 112 -16.64 2.64 -2.69
N LYS A 113 -16.38 3.11 -1.47
CA LYS A 113 -15.23 3.95 -1.14
C LYS A 113 -14.28 3.25 -0.18
N TRP A 114 -13.01 3.50 -0.34
CA TRP A 114 -11.92 3.05 0.52
C TRP A 114 -11.90 3.98 1.73
N VAL A 115 -12.31 3.49 2.89
CA VAL A 115 -12.54 4.35 4.07
C VAL A 115 -11.41 4.28 5.07
N GLU A 116 -10.91 3.09 5.33
CA GLU A 116 -9.90 2.86 6.36
C GLU A 116 -9.01 1.70 5.95
N PHE A 117 -7.74 1.77 6.35
CA PHE A 117 -6.76 0.86 5.78
C PHE A 117 -5.64 0.63 6.80
N TRP A 118 -5.37 -0.63 7.12
CA TRP A 118 -4.23 -1.05 7.94
C TRP A 118 -3.20 -1.72 7.04
N ASN A 119 -1.93 -1.32 7.20
CA ASN A 119 -0.82 -1.79 6.39
C ASN A 119 0.34 -2.17 7.31
N VAL A 120 0.80 -3.42 7.23
CA VAL A 120 1.89 -3.92 8.08
C VAL A 120 3.01 -4.43 7.18
N THR A 121 4.13 -3.73 7.14
CA THR A 121 5.19 -4.03 6.18
C THR A 121 6.62 -3.76 6.65
N ASP A 122 6.81 -3.10 7.78
CA ASP A 122 8.06 -2.39 8.12
C ASP A 122 9.30 -3.26 8.33
N ILE A 123 9.18 -4.40 9.03
CA ILE A 123 10.36 -5.19 9.40
C ILE A 123 11.05 -5.81 8.19
N GLN A 124 10.30 -6.43 7.28
CA GLN A 124 10.87 -7.04 6.08
C GLN A 124 11.57 -6.00 5.22
N LEU A 125 10.96 -4.84 5.05
CA LEU A 125 11.54 -3.76 4.27
C LEU A 125 12.86 -3.29 4.88
N ALA A 126 12.89 -3.04 6.18
CA ALA A 126 14.10 -2.61 6.88
C ALA A 126 15.22 -3.64 6.77
N GLN A 127 14.91 -4.94 6.88
CA GLN A 127 15.89 -6.01 6.71
C GLN A 127 16.46 -6.04 5.29
N GLN A 128 15.62 -5.94 4.27
CA GLN A 128 16.06 -6.00 2.88
C GLN A 128 16.85 -4.76 2.46
N LEU A 129 16.57 -3.61 3.06
CA LEU A 129 17.37 -2.40 2.87
C LEU A 129 18.68 -2.42 3.67
N GLY A 130 18.86 -3.41 4.55
CA GLY A 130 20.09 -3.56 5.33
C GLY A 130 20.18 -2.68 6.56
N VAL A 131 19.06 -2.11 7.02
CA VAL A 131 19.01 -1.23 8.20
C VAL A 131 19.04 -2.03 9.48
N ILE A 132 18.45 -3.23 9.47
CA ILE A 132 18.49 -4.17 10.59
C ILE A 132 18.98 -5.52 10.11
N PRO A 133 19.59 -6.34 10.97
CA PRO A 133 20.10 -7.64 10.57
C PRO A 133 18.99 -8.58 10.11
N ARG A 134 19.29 -9.43 9.13
CA ARG A 134 18.43 -10.55 8.76
C ARG A 134 18.53 -11.63 9.84
N GLN A 135 17.38 -12.22 10.14
CA GLN A 135 17.32 -13.34 11.09
C GLN A 135 17.32 -14.68 10.37
#